data_ef496783fe589628f335a7a31e108eb7
#
_entry.id   ef496783fe589628f335a7a31e108eb7
#
_cell.length_a   1.000
_cell.length_b   1.000
_cell.length_c   1.000
_cell.angle_alpha   90.00
_cell.angle_beta   90.00
_cell.angle_gamma   90.00
#
_symmetry.space_group_name_H-M   'P 1'
#
loop_
_entity.id
_entity.type
_entity.pdbx_description
1 polymer ?
#
loop_
_entity_poly.entity_id
_entity_poly.type
_entity_poly.pdbx_seq_one_letter_code
_entity_poly.pdbx_strand_id
1 'polypeptide(L)'
;MKLFIDTNVVLDFVCRREPFYKDASEVFVMHERGDIECVISALTILNSAYVMRKIFRKSEIITVIEWLCESFSVSSISRGNIMDAVRKDSYDFEDTVQYCSALLYHPDVILTRDKKGFSDLDIPVMTPAEFLERSRRQ
;
A
#
# COMPACT_ATOMS: atom_id res chain seq x y z
N MET A 1 11.08 9.30 5.93
CA MET A 1 10.42 8.02 6.27
C MET A 1 9.71 7.46 5.05
N LYS A 2 9.85 6.18 4.83
CA LYS A 2 9.32 5.50 3.65
C LYS A 2 8.26 4.48 4.07
N LEU A 3 7.06 4.59 3.53
CA LEU A 3 5.92 3.76 3.88
C LEU A 3 5.54 2.85 2.72
N PHE A 4 5.36 1.57 2.99
CA PHE A 4 4.76 0.65 2.03
C PHE A 4 3.26 0.58 2.28
N ILE A 5 2.47 0.89 1.25
CA ILE A 5 1.01 1.06 1.36
C ILE A 5 0.31 -0.17 0.80
N ASP A 6 -0.49 -0.83 1.62
CA ASP A 6 -1.29 -1.97 1.21
C ASP A 6 -2.50 -1.55 0.37
N THR A 7 -3.00 -2.47 -0.44
CA THR A 7 -4.11 -2.25 -1.38
C THR A 7 -5.34 -1.64 -0.70
N ASN A 8 -5.71 -2.10 0.50
CA ASN A 8 -6.91 -1.59 1.18
C ASN A 8 -6.83 -0.09 1.47
N VAL A 9 -5.64 0.44 1.78
CA VAL A 9 -5.45 1.87 2.04
C VAL A 9 -5.57 2.68 0.75
N VAL A 10 -5.01 2.19 -0.35
CA VAL A 10 -5.17 2.83 -1.68
C VAL A 10 -6.65 2.88 -2.07
N LEU A 11 -7.36 1.76 -1.90
CA LEU A 11 -8.80 1.68 -2.21
C LEU A 11 -9.64 2.57 -1.30
N ASP A 12 -9.29 2.70 -0.02
CA ASP A 12 -9.97 3.61 0.90
C ASP A 12 -9.93 5.05 0.40
N PHE A 13 -8.82 5.43 -0.22
CA PHE A 13 -8.68 6.76 -0.81
C PHE A 13 -9.43 6.88 -2.15
N VAL A 14 -9.12 6.03 -3.13
CA VAL A 14 -9.67 6.18 -4.50
C VAL A 14 -11.17 5.89 -4.56
N CYS A 15 -11.67 4.99 -3.72
CA CYS A 15 -13.10 4.66 -3.64
C CYS A 15 -13.83 5.43 -2.54
N ARG A 16 -13.16 6.31 -1.84
CA ARG A 16 -13.72 7.13 -0.74
C ARG A 16 -14.47 6.31 0.29
N ARG A 17 -13.85 5.23 0.79
CA ARG A 17 -14.50 4.31 1.72
C ARG A 17 -14.50 4.84 3.15
N GLU A 18 -15.68 5.15 3.66
CA GLU A 18 -15.84 5.56 5.06
C GLU A 18 -15.82 4.35 6.01
N PRO A 19 -15.32 4.51 7.22
CA PRO A 19 -14.76 5.73 7.84
C PRO A 19 -13.25 5.93 7.57
N PHE A 20 -12.65 5.22 6.64
CA PHE A 20 -11.20 5.13 6.43
C PHE A 20 -10.63 6.19 5.48
N TYR A 21 -11.50 6.81 4.68
CA TYR A 21 -11.07 7.76 3.64
C TYR A 21 -10.26 8.93 4.18
N LYS A 22 -10.66 9.51 5.30
CA LYS A 22 -10.00 10.68 5.87
C LYS A 22 -8.53 10.40 6.21
N ASP A 23 -8.28 9.31 6.90
CA ASP A 23 -6.92 8.96 7.34
C ASP A 23 -6.04 8.60 6.14
N ALA A 24 -6.56 7.81 5.18
CA ALA A 24 -5.84 7.51 3.96
C ALA A 24 -5.50 8.77 3.16
N SER A 25 -6.46 9.70 3.05
CA SER A 25 -6.26 10.97 2.38
C SER A 25 -5.16 11.81 3.03
N GLU A 26 -5.13 11.88 4.36
CA GLU A 26 -4.10 12.64 5.09
C GLU A 26 -2.70 12.08 4.86
N VAL A 27 -2.55 10.76 4.85
CA VAL A 27 -1.28 10.10 4.53
C VAL A 27 -0.81 10.48 3.11
N PHE A 28 -1.71 10.46 2.13
CA PHE A 28 -1.35 10.78 0.75
C PHE A 28 -1.04 12.27 0.57
N VAL A 29 -1.69 13.16 1.31
CA VAL A 29 -1.32 14.58 1.34
C VAL A 29 0.09 14.77 1.89
N MET A 30 0.48 14.04 2.94
CA MET A 30 1.84 14.08 3.46
C MET A 30 2.86 13.61 2.41
N HIS A 31 2.52 12.59 1.63
CA HIS A 31 3.36 12.13 0.55
C HIS A 31 3.53 13.20 -0.54
N GLU A 32 2.45 13.84 -0.97
CA GLU A 32 2.51 14.89 -1.98
C GLU A 32 3.31 16.11 -1.54
N ARG A 33 3.31 16.40 -0.26
CA ARG A 33 4.12 17.48 0.33
C ARG A 33 5.60 17.13 0.46
N GLY A 34 5.95 15.85 0.32
CA GLY A 34 7.32 15.37 0.52
C GLY A 34 7.69 15.11 1.98
N ASP A 35 6.71 15.11 2.88
CA ASP A 35 6.95 14.81 4.30
C ASP A 35 7.29 13.33 4.52
N ILE A 36 6.76 12.48 3.68
CA ILE A 36 7.00 11.03 3.65
C ILE A 36 7.09 10.56 2.19
N GLU A 37 7.61 9.36 1.98
CA GLU A 37 7.59 8.69 0.68
C GLU A 37 6.73 7.45 0.77
N CYS A 38 5.76 7.30 -0.14
CA CYS A 38 4.91 6.13 -0.22
C CYS A 38 5.31 5.25 -1.40
N VAL A 39 5.38 3.94 -1.14
CA VAL A 39 5.64 2.90 -2.13
C VAL A 39 4.44 1.96 -2.18
N ILE A 40 4.01 1.59 -3.37
CA ILE A 40 2.98 0.59 -3.60
C ILE A 40 3.52 -0.53 -4.48
N SER A 41 2.90 -1.70 -4.45
CA SER A 41 3.31 -2.80 -5.34
C SER A 41 2.53 -2.77 -6.66
N ALA A 42 3.10 -3.38 -7.70
CA ALA A 42 2.38 -3.62 -8.95
C ALA A 42 1.08 -4.42 -8.71
N LEU A 43 1.09 -5.34 -7.75
CA LEU A 43 -0.12 -6.09 -7.37
C LEU A 43 -1.22 -5.17 -6.84
N THR A 44 -0.87 -4.15 -6.05
CA THR A 44 -1.84 -3.15 -5.57
C THR A 44 -2.54 -2.44 -6.72
N ILE A 45 -1.81 -2.07 -7.77
CA ILE A 45 -2.41 -1.42 -8.95
C ILE A 45 -3.40 -2.36 -9.64
N LEU A 46 -3.00 -3.61 -9.88
CA LEU A 46 -3.86 -4.60 -10.53
C LEU A 46 -5.10 -4.93 -9.71
N ASN A 47 -4.94 -5.15 -8.42
CA ASN A 47 -6.06 -5.43 -7.52
C ASN A 47 -7.00 -4.23 -7.42
N SER A 48 -6.46 -3.02 -7.35
CA SER A 48 -7.26 -1.79 -7.30
C SER A 48 -8.06 -1.60 -8.58
N ALA A 49 -7.45 -1.83 -9.74
CA ALA A 49 -8.14 -1.77 -11.03
C ALA A 49 -9.30 -2.76 -11.09
N TYR A 50 -9.10 -3.98 -10.60
CA TYR A 50 -10.14 -4.99 -10.54
C TYR A 50 -11.34 -4.56 -9.67
N VAL A 51 -11.07 -4.04 -8.48
CA VAL A 51 -12.12 -3.57 -7.56
C VAL A 51 -12.86 -2.37 -8.14
N MET A 52 -12.13 -1.42 -8.74
CA MET A 52 -12.72 -0.19 -9.32
C MET A 52 -13.67 -0.48 -10.48
N ARG A 53 -13.53 -1.62 -11.17
CA ARG A 53 -14.43 -2.02 -12.29
C ARG A 53 -15.89 -2.09 -11.87
N LYS A 54 -16.18 -2.28 -10.57
CA LYS A 54 -17.55 -2.35 -10.04
C LYS A 54 -18.16 -0.97 -9.78
N ILE A 55 -17.34 0.08 -9.76
CA ILE A 55 -17.74 1.43 -9.30
C ILE A 55 -17.52 2.47 -10.39
N PHE A 56 -16.44 2.36 -11.16
CA PHE A 56 -15.98 3.38 -12.09
C PHE A 56 -16.00 2.90 -13.53
N ARG A 57 -16.12 3.87 -14.47
CA ARG A 57 -15.95 3.63 -15.90
C ARG A 57 -14.47 3.36 -16.22
N LYS A 58 -14.23 2.68 -17.33
CA LYS A 58 -12.87 2.33 -17.76
C LYS A 58 -11.96 3.57 -17.88
N SER A 59 -12.47 4.68 -18.42
CA SER A 59 -11.69 5.91 -18.55
C SER A 59 -11.27 6.48 -17.19
N GLU A 60 -12.15 6.39 -16.19
CA GLU A 60 -11.84 6.85 -14.83
C GLU A 60 -10.79 5.96 -14.17
N ILE A 61 -10.87 4.65 -14.37
CA ILE A 61 -9.90 3.68 -13.85
C ILE A 61 -8.51 3.95 -14.44
N ILE A 62 -8.41 4.18 -15.75
CA ILE A 62 -7.15 4.49 -16.41
C ILE A 62 -6.52 5.76 -15.83
N THR A 63 -7.32 6.80 -15.59
CA THR A 63 -6.86 8.04 -14.96
C THR A 63 -6.28 7.78 -13.57
N VAL A 64 -6.96 6.97 -12.77
CA VAL A 64 -6.47 6.59 -11.42
C VAL A 64 -5.16 5.81 -11.51
N ILE A 65 -5.06 4.84 -12.43
CA ILE A 65 -3.84 4.05 -12.62
C ILE A 65 -2.67 4.94 -13.02
N GLU A 66 -2.87 5.86 -13.95
CA GLU A 66 -1.83 6.83 -14.36
C GLU A 66 -1.37 7.66 -13.17
N TRP A 67 -2.32 8.17 -12.36
CA TRP A 67 -1.99 8.91 -11.15
C TRP A 67 -1.17 8.08 -10.15
N LEU A 68 -1.55 6.84 -9.91
CA LEU A 68 -0.81 5.95 -9.01
C LEU A 68 0.63 5.73 -9.50
N CYS A 69 0.82 5.49 -10.80
CA CYS A 69 2.15 5.27 -11.36
C CYS A 69 3.02 6.53 -11.36
N GLU A 70 2.42 7.70 -11.53
CA GLU A 70 3.15 8.97 -11.55
C GLU A 70 3.49 9.47 -10.14
N SER A 71 2.58 9.25 -9.17
CA SER A 71 2.71 9.82 -7.82
C SER A 71 3.52 8.95 -6.88
N PHE A 72 3.49 7.63 -7.05
CA PHE A 72 4.11 6.67 -6.12
C PHE A 72 5.27 5.92 -6.78
N SER A 73 6.24 5.50 -5.96
CA SER A 73 7.17 4.46 -6.37
C SER A 73 6.40 3.14 -6.43
N VAL A 74 6.56 2.40 -7.52
CA VAL A 74 5.86 1.13 -7.73
C VAL A 74 6.86 -0.01 -7.72
N SER A 75 6.74 -0.93 -6.76
CA SER A 75 7.61 -2.09 -6.70
C SER A 75 7.14 -3.16 -7.70
N SER A 76 8.07 -3.64 -8.51
CA SER A 76 7.81 -4.76 -9.43
C SER A 76 7.82 -6.07 -8.65
N ILE A 77 7.01 -7.03 -9.09
CA ILE A 77 6.97 -8.37 -8.51
C ILE A 77 7.72 -9.30 -9.46
N SER A 78 8.81 -9.88 -8.97
CA SER A 78 9.66 -10.82 -9.72
C SER A 78 9.39 -12.27 -9.32
N ARG A 79 9.90 -13.19 -10.13
CA ARG A 79 9.95 -14.61 -9.75
C ARG A 79 10.65 -14.82 -8.40
N GLY A 80 11.75 -14.09 -8.16
CA GLY A 80 12.49 -14.16 -6.91
C GLY A 80 11.64 -13.76 -5.70
N ASN A 81 10.84 -12.70 -5.83
CA ASN A 81 9.92 -12.26 -4.77
C ASN A 81 8.91 -13.36 -4.42
N ILE A 82 8.35 -14.01 -5.43
CA ILE A 82 7.38 -15.09 -5.23
C ILE A 82 8.05 -16.28 -4.52
N MET A 83 9.24 -16.67 -4.97
CA MET A 83 9.98 -17.77 -4.34
C MET A 83 10.40 -17.46 -2.91
N ASP A 84 10.81 -16.24 -2.62
CA ASP A 84 11.12 -15.81 -1.25
C ASP A 84 9.89 -15.87 -0.35
N ALA A 85 8.74 -15.47 -0.86
CA ALA A 85 7.48 -15.56 -0.11
C ALA A 85 7.09 -17.02 0.19
N VAL A 86 7.28 -17.93 -0.77
CA VAL A 86 7.06 -19.37 -0.54
C VAL A 86 7.93 -19.89 0.60
N ARG A 87 9.21 -19.50 0.63
CA ARG A 87 10.17 -19.94 1.66
C ARG A 87 9.89 -19.37 3.04
N LYS A 88 9.28 -18.19 3.12
CA LYS A 88 8.93 -17.57 4.41
C LYS A 88 7.79 -18.31 5.12
N ASP A 89 6.91 -18.96 4.36
CA ASP A 89 5.76 -19.69 4.90
C ASP A 89 4.99 -18.89 5.96
N SER A 90 4.68 -17.64 5.61
CA SER A 90 4.00 -16.71 6.51
C SER A 90 2.48 -16.82 6.39
N TYR A 91 1.77 -16.11 7.26
CA TYR A 91 0.30 -16.18 7.38
C TYR A 91 -0.44 -15.91 6.07
N ASP A 92 0.00 -14.89 5.31
CA ASP A 92 -0.65 -14.49 4.06
C ASP A 92 0.37 -14.47 2.92
N PHE A 93 0.21 -15.36 1.94
CA PHE A 93 1.14 -15.48 0.82
C PHE A 93 1.20 -14.22 -0.03
N GLU A 94 0.04 -13.67 -0.39
CA GLU A 94 0.00 -12.49 -1.28
C GLU A 94 0.61 -11.26 -0.59
N ASP A 95 0.30 -11.05 0.68
CA ASP A 95 0.89 -9.96 1.47
C ASP A 95 2.40 -10.13 1.61
N THR A 96 2.86 -11.37 1.77
CA THR A 96 4.30 -11.68 1.83
C THR A 96 5.00 -11.42 0.51
N VAL A 97 4.37 -11.73 -0.63
CA VAL A 97 4.91 -11.39 -1.96
C VAL A 97 5.06 -9.88 -2.08
N GLN A 98 4.06 -9.11 -1.67
CA GLN A 98 4.12 -7.65 -1.69
C GLN A 98 5.28 -7.13 -0.84
N TYR A 99 5.41 -7.64 0.38
CA TYR A 99 6.51 -7.28 1.28
C TYR A 99 7.87 -7.57 0.64
N CYS A 100 8.06 -8.76 0.09
CA CYS A 100 9.32 -9.14 -0.58
C CYS A 100 9.63 -8.19 -1.74
N SER A 101 8.64 -7.80 -2.52
CA SER A 101 8.83 -6.87 -3.63
C SER A 101 9.25 -5.47 -3.17
N ALA A 102 8.79 -5.06 -1.99
CA ALA A 102 9.04 -3.73 -1.45
C ALA A 102 10.42 -3.60 -0.79
N LEU A 103 11.12 -4.71 -0.49
CA LEU A 103 12.40 -4.68 0.24
C LEU A 103 13.47 -3.84 -0.44
N LEU A 104 13.48 -3.77 -1.78
CA LEU A 104 14.43 -2.93 -2.52
C LEU A 104 14.27 -1.44 -2.22
N TYR A 105 13.09 -1.03 -1.77
CA TYR A 105 12.81 0.37 -1.42
C TYR A 105 13.11 0.69 0.04
N HIS A 106 13.48 -0.31 0.85
CA HIS A 106 13.79 -0.15 2.28
C HIS A 106 12.67 0.57 3.06
N PRO A 107 11.42 0.07 3.04
CA PRO A 107 10.34 0.72 3.77
C PRO A 107 10.58 0.65 5.29
N ASP A 108 10.17 1.70 5.98
CA ASP A 108 10.27 1.77 7.45
C ASP A 108 9.04 1.17 8.13
N VAL A 109 7.87 1.27 7.47
CA VAL A 109 6.59 0.86 8.03
C VAL A 109 5.68 0.36 6.89
N ILE A 110 4.88 -0.66 7.17
CA ILE A 110 3.75 -1.05 6.31
C ILE A 110 2.48 -0.39 6.85
N LEU A 111 1.74 0.30 6.00
CA LEU A 111 0.40 0.80 6.32
C LEU A 111 -0.67 -0.12 5.75
N THR A 112 -1.51 -0.65 6.63
CA THR A 112 -2.62 -1.53 6.28
C THR A 112 -3.71 -1.47 7.33
N ARG A 113 -4.96 -1.73 6.95
CA ARG A 113 -6.04 -1.97 7.91
C ARG A 113 -6.09 -3.40 8.40
N ASP A 114 -5.46 -4.32 7.67
CA ASP A 114 -5.38 -5.74 8.02
C ASP A 114 -3.95 -6.10 8.44
N LYS A 115 -3.62 -5.80 9.68
CA LYS A 115 -2.27 -6.04 10.21
C LYS A 115 -1.91 -7.52 10.30
N LYS A 116 -2.90 -8.40 10.37
CA LYS A 116 -2.69 -9.84 10.52
C LYS A 116 -1.94 -10.45 9.34
N GLY A 117 -2.21 -9.99 8.12
CA GLY A 117 -1.53 -10.47 6.91
C GLY A 117 -0.02 -10.23 6.90
N PHE A 118 0.47 -9.26 7.68
CA PHE A 118 1.89 -8.91 7.77
C PHE A 118 2.49 -9.22 9.15
N SER A 119 1.76 -9.88 10.03
CA SER A 119 2.15 -10.08 11.44
C SER A 119 3.42 -10.91 11.64
N ASP A 120 3.75 -11.80 10.70
CA ASP A 120 4.92 -12.67 10.76
C ASP A 120 6.18 -12.02 10.16
N LEU A 121 6.06 -10.78 9.69
CA LEU A 121 7.14 -10.10 8.96
C LEU A 121 7.92 -9.17 9.89
N ASP A 122 9.21 -9.06 9.64
CA ASP A 122 10.12 -8.26 10.47
C ASP A 122 10.10 -6.78 10.02
N ILE A 123 8.96 -6.14 10.21
CA ILE A 123 8.77 -4.72 9.90
C ILE A 123 7.60 -4.19 10.74
N PRO A 124 7.67 -2.94 11.23
CA PRO A 124 6.53 -2.32 11.90
C PRO A 124 5.31 -2.22 10.97
N VAL A 125 4.15 -2.56 11.50
CA VAL A 125 2.88 -2.53 10.77
C VAL A 125 1.90 -1.64 11.53
N MET A 126 1.32 -0.67 10.85
CA MET A 126 0.39 0.30 11.43
C MET A 126 -0.81 0.51 10.54
N THR A 127 -1.94 0.87 11.15
CA THR A 127 -3.05 1.46 10.39
C THR A 127 -2.73 2.92 10.06
N PRO A 128 -3.37 3.52 9.04
CA PRO A 128 -3.22 4.96 8.80
C PRO A 128 -3.49 5.81 10.03
N ALA A 129 -4.54 5.49 10.81
CA ALA A 129 -4.86 6.21 12.04
C ALA A 129 -3.72 6.15 13.07
N GLU A 130 -3.17 4.97 13.31
CA GLU A 130 -2.03 4.77 14.23
C GLU A 130 -0.79 5.56 13.77
N PHE A 131 -0.51 5.53 12.49
CA PHE A 131 0.61 6.27 11.92
C PHE A 131 0.46 7.78 12.10
N LEU A 132 -0.72 8.31 11.78
CA LEU A 132 -1.00 9.74 11.92
C LEU A 132 -0.92 10.21 13.38
N GLU A 133 -1.46 9.42 14.30
CA GLU A 133 -1.37 9.71 15.74
C GLU A 133 0.09 9.77 16.19
N ARG A 134 0.90 8.81 15.77
CA ARG A 134 2.33 8.79 16.09
C ARG A 134 3.06 10.01 15.50
N SER A 135 2.76 10.38 14.27
CA SER A 135 3.37 11.53 13.60
C SER A 135 3.07 12.85 14.30
N ARG A 136 1.85 13.00 14.84
CA ARG A 136 1.44 14.20 15.59
C ARG A 136 2.12 14.36 16.95
N ARG A 137 2.63 13.26 17.52
CA ARG A 137 3.34 13.26 18.80
C ARG A 137 4.83 13.60 18.66
N GLN A 138 5.34 13.58 17.46
CA GLN A 138 6.72 13.95 17.14
C GLN A 138 6.78 15.43 16.74
#